data_51049e6b747ee819519fde4e70c8c290
#
_entry.id   51049e6b747ee819519fde4e70c8c290
#
_cell.length_a   1.000
_cell.length_b   1.000
_cell.length_c   1.000
_cell.angle_alpha   90.00
_cell.angle_beta   90.00
_cell.angle_gamma   90.00
#
_symmetry.space_group_name_H-M   'P 1'
#
loop_
_entity.id
_entity.type
_entity.pdbx_description
1 polymer ?
#
loop_
_entity_poly.entity_id
_entity_poly.type
_entity_poly.pdbx_seq_one_letter_code
_entity_poly.pdbx_strand_id
1 'polypeptide(L)'
;IGIASIISIVSTIQGTNEQIKQNLIGGGNNTVDIELYRADEKIQVSDYEQAPSGVPTITDDILKEIKDVDGVESAAAYYSRSYADSIYYNNNSLQGAQVLGVDNNYFSTTGYVVRTGRTFREEDYKEFHKVVILDQSAATSLFQEESPLGKTIEINKEPFTVIGIAQKLEEFEPTINSFEEYNNYKGNESLGVVYIPSACRCIPYQYDEPQNVVVRASSTETMTKVGQKSADILNGYMNVKEDDVKYKATDVLELAAQIQSSSATMNTQLIWIASISLLVGGIGVMNIMLVSVTERTSEIG
;
A
#
# COMPACT_ATOMS: atom_id res chain seq x y z
N ILE A 1 1.34 36.52 17.30
CA ILE A 1 1.09 35.09 17.61
C ILE A 1 0.30 34.42 16.49
N GLY A 2 -0.85 34.97 16.04
CA GLY A 2 -1.69 34.36 14.98
C GLY A 2 -0.95 34.09 13.67
N ILE A 3 -0.17 35.05 13.16
CA ILE A 3 0.60 34.90 11.90
C ILE A 3 1.67 33.82 12.06
N ALA A 4 2.37 33.76 13.20
CA ALA A 4 3.39 32.76 13.45
C ALA A 4 2.79 31.33 13.51
N SER A 5 1.60 31.19 14.11
CA SER A 5 0.88 29.90 14.13
C SER A 5 0.45 29.44 12.72
N ILE A 6 -0.01 30.38 11.88
CA ILE A 6 -0.38 30.07 10.48
C ILE A 6 0.84 29.61 9.68
N ILE A 7 1.94 30.34 9.78
CA ILE A 7 3.19 29.97 9.07
C ILE A 7 3.68 28.62 9.55
N SER A 8 3.63 28.34 10.86
CA SER A 8 4.04 27.05 11.41
C SER A 8 3.18 25.90 10.87
N ILE A 9 1.85 26.04 10.88
CA ILE A 9 0.91 25.04 10.38
C ILE A 9 1.14 24.79 8.88
N VAL A 10 1.23 25.84 8.08
CA VAL A 10 1.46 25.73 6.62
C VAL A 10 2.80 25.06 6.31
N SER A 11 3.86 25.45 7.04
CA SER A 11 5.18 24.84 6.86
C SER A 11 5.21 23.37 7.28
N THR A 12 4.52 23.01 8.35
CA THR A 12 4.42 21.61 8.82
C THR A 12 3.68 20.76 7.77
N ILE A 13 2.55 21.24 7.26
CA ILE A 13 1.76 20.50 6.25
C ILE A 13 2.55 20.36 4.94
N GLN A 14 3.25 21.41 4.49
CA GLN A 14 4.09 21.32 3.30
C GLN A 14 5.26 20.36 3.49
N GLY A 15 5.91 20.41 4.66
CA GLY A 15 6.98 19.48 5.01
C GLY A 15 6.50 18.02 5.04
N THR A 16 5.35 17.77 5.64
CA THR A 16 4.74 16.42 5.68
C THR A 16 4.37 15.93 4.28
N ASN A 17 3.82 16.79 3.43
CA ASN A 17 3.45 16.41 2.05
C ASN A 17 4.66 16.07 1.19
N GLU A 18 5.72 16.88 1.29
CA GLU A 18 6.95 16.59 0.56
C GLU A 18 7.62 15.31 1.09
N GLN A 19 7.56 15.08 2.39
CA GLN A 19 8.06 13.86 3.01
C GLN A 19 7.24 12.63 2.60
N ILE A 20 5.90 12.72 2.57
CA ILE A 20 5.03 11.65 2.05
C ILE A 20 5.38 11.36 0.59
N LYS A 21 5.53 12.38 -0.23
CA LYS A 21 5.92 12.23 -1.64
C LYS A 21 7.30 11.58 -1.79
N GLN A 22 8.30 12.04 -1.06
CA GLN A 22 9.63 11.43 -1.06
C GLN A 22 9.61 9.99 -0.55
N ASN A 23 8.79 9.68 0.43
CA ASN A 23 8.66 8.34 1.00
C ASN A 23 7.96 7.36 0.05
N LEU A 24 6.91 7.82 -0.61
CA LEU A 24 6.19 7.03 -1.60
C LEU A 24 7.01 6.79 -2.87
N ILE A 25 7.87 7.76 -3.24
CA ILE A 25 8.63 7.77 -4.49
C ILE A 25 10.11 7.46 -4.25
N GLY A 26 10.65 7.85 -3.09
CA GLY A 26 12.08 7.87 -2.79
C GLY A 26 12.71 6.52 -2.45
N GLY A 27 11.90 5.51 -2.14
CA GLY A 27 12.39 4.15 -1.84
C GLY A 27 12.82 3.35 -3.08
N GLY A 28 12.98 3.97 -4.26
CA GLY A 28 13.39 3.27 -5.48
C GLY A 28 12.39 2.21 -5.95
N ASN A 29 11.23 2.15 -5.33
CA ASN A 29 10.21 1.14 -5.62
C ASN A 29 9.21 1.68 -6.65
N ASN A 30 9.65 1.79 -7.91
CA ASN A 30 8.81 2.21 -9.02
C ASN A 30 7.82 1.11 -9.43
N THR A 31 7.14 0.50 -8.45
CA THR A 31 6.17 -0.56 -8.69
C THR A 31 4.76 -0.01 -8.76
N VAL A 32 3.98 -0.58 -9.66
CA VAL A 32 2.56 -0.29 -9.85
C VAL A 32 1.81 -1.60 -9.76
N ASP A 33 0.88 -1.69 -8.83
CA ASP A 33 -0.01 -2.84 -8.72
C ASP A 33 -1.21 -2.66 -9.66
N ILE A 34 -1.52 -3.73 -10.41
CA ILE A 34 -2.65 -3.78 -11.34
C ILE A 34 -3.60 -4.85 -10.81
N GLU A 35 -4.70 -4.37 -10.27
CA GLU A 35 -5.63 -5.18 -9.49
C GLU A 35 -7.05 -5.04 -10.00
N LEU A 36 -7.91 -5.98 -9.63
CA LEU A 36 -9.32 -5.98 -10.00
C LEU A 36 -10.12 -5.01 -9.14
N TYR A 37 -10.95 -4.23 -9.80
CA TYR A 37 -11.90 -3.31 -9.19
C TYR A 37 -13.31 -3.57 -9.70
N ARG A 38 -14.29 -3.37 -8.82
CA ARG A 38 -15.69 -3.24 -9.16
C ARG A 38 -16.08 -1.78 -8.97
N ALA A 39 -16.36 -1.08 -10.06
CA ALA A 39 -16.45 0.39 -10.07
C ALA A 39 -15.16 1.03 -9.51
N ASP A 40 -15.20 1.61 -8.30
CA ASP A 40 -14.05 2.22 -7.64
C ASP A 40 -13.57 1.45 -6.41
N GLU A 41 -14.19 0.30 -6.09
CA GLU A 41 -13.80 -0.52 -4.96
C GLU A 41 -12.91 -1.68 -5.42
N LYS A 42 -11.77 -1.86 -4.73
CA LYS A 42 -10.86 -2.97 -4.97
C LYS A 42 -11.53 -4.29 -4.56
N ILE A 43 -11.55 -5.26 -5.46
CA ILE A 43 -12.05 -6.59 -5.17
C ILE A 43 -11.01 -7.33 -4.32
N GLN A 44 -11.40 -7.69 -3.09
CA GLN A 44 -10.57 -8.44 -2.17
C GLN A 44 -11.07 -9.88 -2.08
N VAL A 45 -10.34 -10.79 -2.70
CA VAL A 45 -10.65 -12.22 -2.58
C VAL A 45 -10.40 -12.66 -1.14
N SER A 46 -11.44 -13.19 -0.50
CA SER A 46 -11.40 -13.65 0.89
C SER A 46 -12.36 -14.84 1.08
N ASP A 47 -12.49 -15.35 2.29
CA ASP A 47 -13.50 -16.37 2.61
C ASP A 47 -14.93 -15.81 2.53
N TYR A 48 -15.08 -14.50 2.54
CA TYR A 48 -16.37 -13.79 2.58
C TYR A 48 -16.75 -13.16 1.23
N GLU A 49 -15.78 -12.88 0.35
CA GLU A 49 -15.99 -12.26 -0.95
C GLU A 49 -15.42 -13.15 -2.06
N GLN A 50 -16.31 -13.62 -2.93
CA GLN A 50 -15.93 -14.46 -4.06
C GLN A 50 -15.41 -13.62 -5.23
N ALA A 51 -14.48 -14.21 -5.96
CA ALA A 51 -13.96 -13.62 -7.19
C ALA A 51 -15.06 -13.54 -8.27
N PRO A 52 -15.04 -12.48 -9.11
CA PRO A 52 -15.94 -12.39 -10.26
C PRO A 52 -15.60 -13.48 -11.29
N SER A 53 -16.62 -14.04 -11.93
CA SER A 53 -16.44 -15.03 -12.98
C SER A 53 -16.05 -14.37 -14.31
N GLY A 54 -15.22 -15.06 -15.10
CA GLY A 54 -14.83 -14.59 -16.44
C GLY A 54 -13.57 -13.72 -16.46
N VAL A 55 -12.84 -13.64 -15.34
CA VAL A 55 -11.51 -13.05 -15.31
C VAL A 55 -10.53 -14.04 -15.93
N PRO A 56 -9.71 -13.63 -16.92
CA PRO A 56 -8.77 -14.52 -17.56
C PRO A 56 -7.62 -14.92 -16.63
N THR A 57 -7.12 -16.13 -16.81
CA THR A 57 -5.83 -16.50 -16.23
C THR A 57 -4.72 -15.76 -16.95
N ILE A 58 -3.83 -15.13 -16.20
CA ILE A 58 -2.68 -14.41 -16.75
C ILE A 58 -1.63 -15.43 -17.19
N THR A 59 -1.49 -15.58 -18.50
CA THR A 59 -0.51 -16.48 -19.11
C THR A 59 0.85 -15.81 -19.29
N ASP A 60 1.88 -16.62 -19.56
CA ASP A 60 3.21 -16.10 -19.87
C ASP A 60 3.21 -15.18 -21.09
N ASP A 61 2.32 -15.41 -22.06
CA ASP A 61 2.17 -14.55 -23.25
C ASP A 61 1.63 -13.16 -22.86
N ILE A 62 0.62 -13.10 -22.00
CA ILE A 62 0.08 -11.82 -21.49
C ILE A 62 1.14 -11.08 -20.65
N LEU A 63 1.87 -11.80 -19.79
CA LEU A 63 2.98 -11.20 -19.02
C LEU A 63 4.10 -10.69 -19.92
N LYS A 64 4.36 -11.38 -21.04
CA LYS A 64 5.33 -10.93 -22.04
C LYS A 64 4.87 -9.67 -22.73
N GLU A 65 3.61 -9.60 -23.14
CA GLU A 65 3.02 -8.39 -23.74
C GLU A 65 3.12 -7.19 -22.79
N ILE A 66 2.89 -7.38 -21.49
CA ILE A 66 3.07 -6.34 -20.47
C ILE A 66 4.54 -5.94 -20.36
N LYS A 67 5.48 -6.89 -20.36
CA LYS A 67 6.92 -6.61 -20.30
C LYS A 67 7.43 -5.86 -21.52
N ASP A 68 6.80 -6.03 -22.68
CA ASP A 68 7.14 -5.34 -23.92
C ASP A 68 6.61 -3.89 -23.97
N VAL A 69 5.83 -3.46 -22.98
CA VAL A 69 5.39 -2.06 -22.86
C VAL A 69 6.59 -1.17 -22.55
N ASP A 70 6.75 -0.11 -23.35
CA ASP A 70 7.81 0.87 -23.17
C ASP A 70 7.76 1.52 -21.77
N GLY A 71 8.86 1.40 -21.04
CA GLY A 71 9.01 1.86 -19.66
C GLY A 71 8.79 0.78 -18.60
N VAL A 72 8.46 -0.46 -18.96
CA VAL A 72 8.42 -1.61 -18.04
C VAL A 72 9.82 -2.20 -17.91
N GLU A 73 10.33 -2.32 -16.69
CA GLU A 73 11.58 -3.01 -16.37
C GLU A 73 11.33 -4.50 -16.07
N SER A 74 10.31 -4.79 -15.29
CA SER A 74 9.89 -6.16 -14.96
C SER A 74 8.41 -6.22 -14.62
N ALA A 75 7.83 -7.42 -14.75
CA ALA A 75 6.44 -7.70 -14.36
C ALA A 75 6.33 -9.09 -13.74
N ALA A 76 5.43 -9.23 -12.79
CA ALA A 76 5.14 -10.47 -12.10
C ALA A 76 3.64 -10.62 -11.87
N ALA A 77 3.14 -11.86 -12.01
CA ALA A 77 1.77 -12.19 -11.64
C ALA A 77 1.71 -12.75 -10.22
N TYR A 78 0.65 -12.41 -9.52
CA TYR A 78 0.43 -12.92 -8.19
C TYR A 78 -1.06 -13.09 -7.88
N TYR A 79 -1.36 -14.03 -7.00
CA TYR A 79 -2.66 -14.18 -6.38
C TYR A 79 -2.64 -13.47 -5.03
N SER A 80 -3.72 -12.83 -4.66
CA SER A 80 -3.84 -12.17 -3.35
C SER A 80 -5.11 -12.63 -2.67
N ARG A 81 -4.96 -13.16 -1.46
CA ARG A 81 -6.07 -13.47 -0.57
C ARG A 81 -5.90 -12.68 0.71
N SER A 82 -6.88 -11.83 0.98
CA SER A 82 -6.94 -10.99 2.18
C SER A 82 -7.72 -11.70 3.29
N TYR A 83 -7.48 -11.29 4.52
CA TYR A 83 -8.19 -11.80 5.70
C TYR A 83 -8.15 -13.33 5.84
N ALA A 84 -6.97 -13.92 5.60
CA ALA A 84 -6.75 -15.33 5.82
C ALA A 84 -6.58 -15.60 7.33
N ASP A 85 -7.53 -16.32 7.93
CA ASP A 85 -7.59 -16.57 9.36
C ASP A 85 -7.10 -17.98 9.75
N SER A 86 -6.93 -18.87 8.76
CA SER A 86 -6.60 -20.29 8.99
C SER A 86 -5.11 -20.58 8.85
N ILE A 87 -4.27 -19.78 9.51
CA ILE A 87 -2.81 -19.95 9.51
C ILE A 87 -2.34 -20.18 10.93
N TYR A 88 -1.69 -21.34 11.17
CA TYR A 88 -1.33 -21.79 12.51
C TYR A 88 0.11 -22.30 12.58
N TYR A 89 0.74 -22.03 13.72
CA TYR A 89 1.93 -22.75 14.18
C TYR A 89 1.74 -23.13 15.65
N ASN A 90 1.64 -24.43 15.93
CA ASN A 90 1.30 -24.94 17.26
C ASN A 90 -0.01 -24.28 17.79
N ASN A 91 0.10 -23.51 18.87
CA ASN A 91 -1.04 -22.80 19.48
C ASN A 91 -1.14 -21.33 19.03
N ASN A 92 -0.22 -20.85 18.21
CA ASN A 92 -0.24 -19.49 17.68
C ASN A 92 -1.01 -19.45 16.37
N SER A 93 -1.85 -18.45 16.19
CA SER A 93 -2.57 -18.21 14.94
C SER A 93 -2.25 -16.83 14.39
N LEU A 94 -2.18 -16.73 13.07
CA LEU A 94 -2.09 -15.47 12.34
C LEU A 94 -3.49 -15.17 11.79
N GLN A 95 -4.12 -14.12 12.29
CA GLN A 95 -5.47 -13.73 11.88
C GLN A 95 -5.39 -12.48 10.98
N GLY A 96 -6.27 -12.44 9.99
CA GLY A 96 -6.36 -11.31 9.08
C GLY A 96 -5.13 -11.16 8.17
N ALA A 97 -4.30 -12.18 8.04
CA ALA A 97 -3.11 -12.15 7.22
C ALA A 97 -3.45 -12.06 5.73
N GLN A 98 -2.47 -11.63 4.95
CA GLN A 98 -2.52 -11.72 3.49
C GLN A 98 -1.71 -12.93 3.03
N VAL A 99 -2.32 -13.79 2.19
CA VAL A 99 -1.62 -14.89 1.53
C VAL A 99 -1.43 -14.54 0.06
N LEU A 100 -0.18 -14.52 -0.37
CA LEU A 100 0.20 -14.22 -1.75
C LEU A 100 0.74 -15.48 -2.43
N GLY A 101 0.10 -15.89 -3.51
CA GLY A 101 0.63 -16.90 -4.43
C GLY A 101 1.46 -16.23 -5.51
N VAL A 102 2.78 -16.30 -5.43
CA VAL A 102 3.69 -15.47 -6.23
C VAL A 102 4.44 -16.27 -7.29
N ASP A 103 4.71 -15.65 -8.42
CA ASP A 103 5.59 -16.19 -9.44
C ASP A 103 7.09 -15.98 -9.11
N ASN A 104 7.97 -16.52 -9.95
CA ASN A 104 9.43 -16.44 -9.75
C ASN A 104 9.99 -15.01 -9.78
N ASN A 105 9.29 -14.09 -10.44
CA ASN A 105 9.76 -12.73 -10.65
C ASN A 105 9.23 -11.75 -9.59
N TYR A 106 8.30 -12.19 -8.74
CA TYR A 106 7.61 -11.31 -7.80
C TYR A 106 8.56 -10.56 -6.87
N PHE A 107 9.45 -11.27 -6.19
CA PHE A 107 10.38 -10.63 -5.24
C PHE A 107 11.33 -9.65 -5.92
N SER A 108 11.87 -10.00 -7.09
CA SER A 108 12.74 -9.10 -7.86
C SER A 108 11.99 -7.89 -8.40
N THR A 109 10.71 -8.05 -8.79
CA THR A 109 9.88 -6.96 -9.29
C THR A 109 9.46 -6.01 -8.17
N THR A 110 9.09 -6.54 -7.01
CA THR A 110 8.57 -5.74 -5.89
C THR A 110 9.65 -5.16 -4.98
N GLY A 111 10.93 -5.58 -5.15
CA GLY A 111 12.04 -5.11 -4.31
C GLY A 111 12.08 -5.74 -2.92
N TYR A 112 11.34 -6.83 -2.71
CA TYR A 112 11.51 -7.65 -1.52
C TYR A 112 12.73 -8.55 -1.65
N VAL A 113 13.43 -8.77 -0.56
CA VAL A 113 14.58 -9.69 -0.49
C VAL A 113 14.37 -10.70 0.63
N VAL A 114 14.76 -11.94 0.37
CA VAL A 114 14.78 -12.98 1.40
C VAL A 114 16.14 -12.90 2.08
N ARG A 115 16.19 -12.27 3.25
CA ARG A 115 17.44 -12.11 4.01
C ARG A 115 17.84 -13.34 4.79
N THR A 116 16.86 -14.11 5.23
CA THR A 116 17.07 -15.31 6.03
C THR A 116 16.47 -16.50 5.33
N GLY A 117 17.22 -17.55 5.12
CA GLY A 117 16.76 -18.72 4.37
C GLY A 117 17.03 -18.61 2.86
N ARG A 118 16.09 -19.06 2.04
CA ARG A 118 16.16 -19.04 0.57
C ARG A 118 14.85 -18.56 -0.06
N THR A 119 14.95 -18.00 -1.25
CA THR A 119 13.82 -17.72 -2.13
C THR A 119 13.28 -18.99 -2.77
N PHE A 120 12.13 -18.89 -3.44
CA PHE A 120 11.57 -19.98 -4.25
C PHE A 120 12.51 -20.33 -5.41
N ARG A 121 12.53 -21.61 -5.75
CA ARG A 121 13.27 -22.16 -6.88
C ARG A 121 12.28 -22.68 -7.92
N GLU A 122 12.76 -22.89 -9.12
CA GLU A 122 11.93 -23.41 -10.21
C GLU A 122 11.32 -24.80 -9.88
N GLU A 123 12.07 -25.62 -9.13
CA GLU A 123 11.59 -26.92 -8.66
C GLU A 123 10.39 -26.77 -7.70
N ASP A 124 10.35 -25.73 -6.86
CA ASP A 124 9.23 -25.51 -5.94
C ASP A 124 7.90 -25.31 -6.70
N TYR A 125 7.94 -24.73 -7.91
CA TYR A 125 6.79 -24.58 -8.78
C TYR A 125 6.46 -25.82 -9.57
N LYS A 126 7.47 -26.49 -10.15
CA LYS A 126 7.29 -27.65 -11.01
C LYS A 126 6.84 -28.90 -10.25
N GLU A 127 7.39 -29.09 -9.06
CA GLU A 127 7.12 -30.25 -8.22
C GLU A 127 6.09 -29.97 -7.12
N PHE A 128 5.47 -28.79 -7.13
CA PHE A 128 4.45 -28.37 -6.17
C PHE A 128 4.91 -28.50 -4.71
N HIS A 129 6.15 -28.08 -4.43
CA HIS A 129 6.67 -28.14 -3.07
C HIS A 129 5.88 -27.21 -2.15
N LYS A 130 5.33 -27.76 -1.06
CA LYS A 130 4.61 -27.02 -0.03
C LYS A 130 5.60 -26.25 0.85
N VAL A 131 6.14 -25.17 0.29
CA VAL A 131 7.09 -24.27 0.94
C VAL A 131 6.49 -22.88 1.07
N VAL A 132 6.93 -22.15 2.09
CA VAL A 132 6.41 -20.83 2.40
C VAL A 132 7.54 -19.88 2.81
N ILE A 133 7.40 -18.63 2.40
CA ILE A 133 8.21 -17.51 2.87
C ILE A 133 7.28 -16.60 3.67
N LEU A 134 7.73 -16.14 4.82
CA LEU A 134 6.98 -15.23 5.69
C LEU A 134 7.57 -13.84 5.62
N ASP A 135 6.76 -12.80 5.78
CA ASP A 135 7.31 -11.50 6.13
C ASP A 135 7.73 -11.48 7.61
N GLN A 136 8.37 -10.40 8.03
CA GLN A 136 8.86 -10.27 9.40
C GLN A 136 7.72 -10.26 10.43
N SER A 137 6.58 -9.64 10.09
CA SER A 137 5.42 -9.53 10.98
C SER A 137 4.76 -10.89 11.20
N ALA A 138 4.55 -11.68 10.13
CA ALA A 138 4.02 -13.04 10.22
C ALA A 138 4.97 -13.97 10.99
N ALA A 139 6.28 -13.87 10.74
CA ALA A 139 7.28 -14.66 11.43
C ALA A 139 7.28 -14.37 12.94
N THR A 140 7.24 -13.10 13.33
CA THR A 140 7.20 -12.69 14.74
C THR A 140 5.90 -13.12 15.43
N SER A 141 4.76 -12.97 14.75
CA SER A 141 3.45 -13.32 15.31
C SER A 141 3.31 -14.85 15.54
N LEU A 142 3.79 -15.67 14.61
CA LEU A 142 3.68 -17.12 14.70
C LEU A 142 4.74 -17.75 15.61
N PHE A 143 5.99 -17.28 15.53
CA PHE A 143 7.13 -17.95 16.15
C PHE A 143 7.70 -17.22 17.36
N GLN A 144 7.31 -15.97 17.58
CA GLN A 144 7.86 -15.11 18.64
C GLN A 144 9.39 -15.03 18.58
N GLU A 145 10.09 -15.66 19.50
CA GLU A 145 11.57 -15.68 19.53
C GLU A 145 12.17 -16.96 18.89
N GLU A 146 11.33 -17.92 18.46
CA GLU A 146 11.79 -19.17 17.87
C GLU A 146 12.14 -18.93 16.37
N SER A 147 13.22 -19.58 15.90
CA SER A 147 13.58 -19.54 14.49
C SER A 147 12.52 -20.24 13.63
N PRO A 148 11.91 -19.54 12.63
CA PRO A 148 10.90 -20.12 11.76
C PRO A 148 11.44 -21.11 10.73
N LEU A 149 12.74 -21.02 10.36
CA LEU A 149 13.29 -21.81 9.26
C LEU A 149 13.22 -23.32 9.50
N GLY A 150 12.72 -24.03 8.51
CA GLY A 150 12.55 -25.48 8.55
C GLY A 150 11.36 -25.95 9.38
N LYS A 151 10.64 -25.06 10.02
CA LYS A 151 9.41 -25.38 10.75
C LYS A 151 8.25 -25.49 9.77
N THR A 152 7.22 -26.22 10.18
CA THR A 152 6.00 -26.40 9.39
C THR A 152 4.87 -25.59 9.99
N ILE A 153 4.26 -24.73 9.19
CA ILE A 153 3.02 -24.03 9.52
C ILE A 153 1.85 -24.68 8.79
N GLU A 154 0.66 -24.48 9.29
CA GLU A 154 -0.58 -24.93 8.66
C GLU A 154 -1.27 -23.74 8.00
N ILE A 155 -1.58 -23.84 6.71
CA ILE A 155 -2.36 -22.87 5.96
C ILE A 155 -3.62 -23.57 5.46
N ASN A 156 -4.77 -23.19 5.99
CA ASN A 156 -6.06 -23.81 5.68
C ASN A 156 -6.02 -25.35 5.74
N LYS A 157 -5.47 -25.89 6.82
CA LYS A 157 -5.30 -27.34 7.11
C LYS A 157 -4.24 -28.06 6.28
N GLU A 158 -3.49 -27.34 5.48
CA GLU A 158 -2.40 -27.89 4.66
C GLU A 158 -1.04 -27.50 5.24
N PRO A 159 -0.11 -28.46 5.41
CA PRO A 159 1.20 -28.18 5.97
C PRO A 159 2.15 -27.54 4.95
N PHE A 160 2.81 -26.45 5.32
CA PHE A 160 3.84 -25.77 4.53
C PHE A 160 5.11 -25.59 5.36
N THR A 161 6.26 -25.85 4.76
CA THR A 161 7.56 -25.68 5.40
C THR A 161 8.10 -24.27 5.17
N VAL A 162 8.46 -23.58 6.25
CA VAL A 162 9.07 -22.24 6.17
C VAL A 162 10.50 -22.35 5.65
N ILE A 163 10.76 -21.70 4.51
CA ILE A 163 12.09 -21.72 3.84
C ILE A 163 12.79 -20.38 3.86
N GLY A 164 12.10 -19.30 4.19
CA GLY A 164 12.70 -17.97 4.20
C GLY A 164 11.86 -16.93 4.90
N ILE A 165 12.51 -15.80 5.19
CA ILE A 165 11.87 -14.60 5.71
C ILE A 165 12.18 -13.47 4.73
N ALA A 166 11.12 -12.85 4.18
CA ALA A 166 11.19 -11.73 3.26
C ALA A 166 11.14 -10.41 4.02
N GLN A 167 11.91 -9.45 3.55
CA GLN A 167 11.88 -8.07 4.02
C GLN A 167 11.97 -7.15 2.82
N LYS A 168 11.39 -5.96 2.93
CA LYS A 168 11.59 -4.91 1.93
C LYS A 168 13.06 -4.46 1.96
N LEU A 169 13.65 -4.21 0.79
CA LEU A 169 15.06 -3.82 0.70
C LEU A 169 15.30 -2.47 1.40
N GLU A 170 14.34 -1.57 1.29
CA GLU A 170 14.32 -0.27 1.94
C GLU A 170 13.00 -0.15 2.71
N GLU A 171 13.08 -0.29 4.02
CA GLU A 171 11.96 -0.04 4.90
C GLU A 171 12.03 1.43 5.32
N PHE A 172 11.03 2.19 4.91
CA PHE A 172 10.91 3.57 5.33
C PHE A 172 10.29 3.60 6.73
N GLU A 173 11.03 4.11 7.69
CA GLU A 173 10.50 4.45 9.00
C GLU A 173 10.00 5.90 8.98
N PRO A 174 8.68 6.15 9.04
CA PRO A 174 8.17 7.51 9.12
C PRO A 174 8.61 8.17 10.42
N THR A 175 8.96 9.44 10.32
CA THR A 175 9.19 10.24 11.54
C THR A 175 7.83 10.50 12.19
N ILE A 176 7.51 9.74 13.22
CA ILE A 176 6.24 9.84 13.95
C ILE A 176 6.37 10.94 14.98
N ASN A 177 5.60 12.01 14.81
CA ASN A 177 5.65 13.20 15.68
C ASN A 177 4.51 13.27 16.69
N SER A 178 3.50 12.40 16.58
CA SER A 178 2.35 12.37 17.49
C SER A 178 1.89 10.96 17.80
N PHE A 179 1.22 10.81 18.96
CA PHE A 179 0.61 9.53 19.36
C PHE A 179 -0.51 9.09 18.40
N GLU A 180 -1.19 10.04 17.78
CA GLU A 180 -2.24 9.78 16.79
C GLU A 180 -1.65 9.24 15.47
N GLU A 181 -0.54 9.85 15.01
CA GLU A 181 0.23 9.33 13.87
C GLU A 181 0.79 7.93 14.15
N TYR A 182 1.28 7.69 15.37
CA TYR A 182 1.76 6.38 15.80
C TYR A 182 0.65 5.32 15.74
N ASN A 183 -0.54 5.64 16.25
CA ASN A 183 -1.67 4.71 16.22
C ASN A 183 -2.16 4.44 14.78
N ASN A 184 -2.18 5.46 13.93
CA ASN A 184 -2.53 5.31 12.52
C ASN A 184 -1.49 4.48 11.76
N TYR A 185 -0.21 4.70 12.03
CA TYR A 185 0.89 3.91 11.46
C TYR A 185 0.79 2.45 11.91
N LYS A 186 0.64 2.22 13.20
CA LYS A 186 0.53 0.88 13.79
C LYS A 186 -0.76 0.16 13.40
N GLY A 187 -1.85 0.90 13.19
CA GLY A 187 -3.12 0.35 12.67
C GLY A 187 -3.04 -0.08 11.20
N ASN A 188 -2.08 0.43 10.44
CA ASN A 188 -1.78 0.04 9.07
C ASN A 188 -0.63 -0.98 8.97
N GLU A 189 0.01 -1.37 10.08
CA GLU A 189 0.94 -2.50 10.06
C GLU A 189 0.20 -3.73 9.55
N SER A 190 0.73 -4.30 8.48
CA SER A 190 0.27 -5.57 7.93
C SER A 190 0.22 -6.61 9.04
N LEU A 191 -0.93 -7.26 9.19
CA LEU A 191 -1.12 -8.37 10.13
C LEU A 191 -0.24 -9.58 9.79
N GLY A 192 0.56 -9.46 8.75
CA GLY A 192 1.53 -10.42 8.26
C GLY A 192 1.21 -10.87 6.83
N VAL A 193 2.27 -11.07 6.05
CA VAL A 193 2.17 -11.58 4.68
C VAL A 193 2.84 -12.94 4.60
N VAL A 194 2.13 -13.86 3.96
CA VAL A 194 2.56 -15.23 3.74
C VAL A 194 2.68 -15.48 2.24
N TYR A 195 3.88 -15.78 1.77
CA TYR A 195 4.15 -16.03 0.35
C TYR A 195 4.24 -17.53 0.09
N ILE A 196 3.51 -18.02 -0.88
CA ILE A 196 3.57 -19.40 -1.39
C ILE A 196 3.84 -19.39 -2.89
N PRO A 197 4.44 -20.46 -3.46
CA PRO A 197 4.55 -20.55 -4.92
C PRO A 197 3.17 -20.50 -5.58
N SER A 198 3.01 -19.73 -6.64
CA SER A 198 1.72 -19.59 -7.35
C SER A 198 1.13 -20.94 -7.79
N ALA A 199 1.98 -21.89 -8.18
CA ALA A 199 1.58 -23.24 -8.53
C ALA A 199 0.95 -24.02 -7.35
N CYS A 200 1.40 -23.75 -6.11
CA CYS A 200 0.90 -24.41 -4.90
C CYS A 200 -0.36 -23.77 -4.32
N ARG A 201 -0.80 -22.63 -4.86
CA ARG A 201 -1.90 -21.86 -4.29
C ARG A 201 -3.22 -22.63 -4.29
N CYS A 202 -3.51 -23.42 -5.32
CA CYS A 202 -4.71 -24.24 -5.40
C CYS A 202 -4.78 -25.38 -4.37
N ILE A 203 -3.72 -25.60 -3.56
CA ILE A 203 -3.71 -26.60 -2.50
C ILE A 203 -4.55 -26.10 -1.31
N PRO A 204 -4.26 -24.92 -0.71
CA PRO A 204 -5.08 -24.40 0.39
C PRO A 204 -6.33 -23.62 -0.06
N TYR A 205 -6.41 -23.18 -1.33
CA TYR A 205 -7.49 -22.29 -1.80
C TYR A 205 -8.09 -22.75 -3.12
N GLN A 206 -9.12 -22.01 -3.60
CA GLN A 206 -9.82 -22.33 -4.85
C GLN A 206 -8.93 -22.10 -6.08
N TYR A 207 -9.13 -22.96 -7.08
CA TYR A 207 -8.31 -22.97 -8.30
C TYR A 207 -8.51 -21.71 -9.17
N ASP A 208 -9.73 -21.17 -9.23
CA ASP A 208 -10.19 -20.16 -10.17
C ASP A 208 -10.17 -18.73 -9.66
N GLU A 209 -9.44 -18.47 -8.56
CA GLU A 209 -9.28 -17.08 -8.09
C GLU A 209 -8.45 -16.26 -9.09
N PRO A 210 -8.80 -14.97 -9.26
CA PRO A 210 -8.11 -14.11 -10.21
C PRO A 210 -6.69 -13.78 -9.79
N GLN A 211 -5.85 -13.54 -10.79
CA GLN A 211 -4.49 -13.04 -10.58
C GLN A 211 -4.47 -11.52 -10.70
N ASN A 212 -3.55 -10.91 -10.00
CA ASN A 212 -3.12 -9.53 -10.15
C ASN A 212 -1.74 -9.48 -10.81
N VAL A 213 -1.35 -8.31 -11.27
CA VAL A 213 -0.01 -8.09 -11.82
C VAL A 213 0.65 -6.92 -11.09
N VAL A 214 1.90 -7.07 -10.78
CA VAL A 214 2.75 -5.96 -10.37
C VAL A 214 3.78 -5.70 -11.46
N VAL A 215 3.94 -4.45 -11.84
CA VAL A 215 4.95 -4.00 -12.80
C VAL A 215 5.93 -3.06 -12.13
N ARG A 216 7.22 -3.18 -12.48
CA ARG A 216 8.23 -2.18 -12.13
C ARG A 216 8.47 -1.30 -13.33
N ALA A 217 8.27 0.00 -13.15
CA ALA A 217 8.59 1.01 -14.14
C ALA A 217 10.07 1.39 -14.09
N SER A 218 10.64 1.75 -15.22
CA SER A 218 12.04 2.18 -15.35
C SER A 218 12.32 3.51 -14.64
N SER A 219 11.29 4.31 -14.43
CA SER A 219 11.37 5.57 -13.67
C SER A 219 10.03 5.90 -13.04
N THR A 220 10.06 6.72 -12.00
CA THR A 220 8.87 7.25 -11.34
C THR A 220 7.93 7.98 -12.31
N GLU A 221 8.48 8.71 -13.28
CA GLU A 221 7.71 9.50 -14.24
C GLU A 221 6.90 8.62 -15.21
N THR A 222 7.34 7.37 -15.43
CA THR A 222 6.68 6.44 -16.33
C THR A 222 5.64 5.56 -15.65
N MET A 223 5.56 5.56 -14.30
CA MET A 223 4.69 4.67 -13.53
C MET A 223 3.23 4.72 -13.96
N THR A 224 2.64 5.91 -14.00
CA THR A 224 1.23 6.10 -14.39
C THR A 224 0.95 5.57 -15.80
N LYS A 225 1.82 5.89 -16.77
CA LYS A 225 1.67 5.45 -18.16
C LYS A 225 1.81 3.94 -18.29
N VAL A 226 2.79 3.34 -17.59
CA VAL A 226 3.04 1.91 -17.58
C VAL A 226 1.87 1.18 -16.94
N GLY A 227 1.39 1.66 -15.78
CA GLY A 227 0.25 1.09 -15.08
C GLY A 227 -1.02 1.08 -15.93
N GLN A 228 -1.37 2.23 -16.53
CA GLN A 228 -2.54 2.34 -17.40
C GLN A 228 -2.47 1.40 -18.61
N LYS A 229 -1.35 1.39 -19.33
CA LYS A 229 -1.17 0.49 -20.49
C LYS A 229 -1.25 -0.99 -20.11
N SER A 230 -0.66 -1.37 -18.98
CA SER A 230 -0.70 -2.74 -18.51
C SER A 230 -2.11 -3.14 -18.08
N ALA A 231 -2.86 -2.24 -17.45
CA ALA A 231 -4.27 -2.45 -17.14
C ALA A 231 -5.12 -2.57 -18.41
N ASP A 232 -4.87 -1.77 -19.43
CA ASP A 232 -5.57 -1.83 -20.72
C ASP A 232 -5.33 -3.18 -21.43
N ILE A 233 -4.10 -3.70 -21.41
CA ILE A 233 -3.77 -5.03 -21.93
C ILE A 233 -4.60 -6.10 -21.22
N LEU A 234 -4.60 -6.12 -19.88
CA LEU A 234 -5.37 -7.09 -19.11
C LEU A 234 -6.89 -6.98 -19.37
N ASN A 235 -7.40 -5.76 -19.45
CA ASN A 235 -8.81 -5.51 -19.77
C ASN A 235 -9.19 -5.97 -21.18
N GLY A 236 -8.24 -5.96 -22.13
CA GLY A 236 -8.44 -6.50 -23.47
C GLY A 236 -8.70 -8.01 -23.51
N TYR A 237 -8.24 -8.74 -22.52
CA TYR A 237 -8.46 -10.19 -22.38
C TYR A 237 -9.67 -10.53 -21.49
N MET A 238 -10.30 -9.56 -20.84
CA MET A 238 -11.43 -9.81 -19.96
C MET A 238 -12.69 -10.19 -20.76
N ASN A 239 -13.40 -11.17 -20.22
CA ASN A 239 -14.70 -11.60 -20.74
C ASN A 239 -15.70 -11.70 -19.59
N VAL A 240 -15.77 -10.64 -18.80
CA VAL A 240 -16.65 -10.55 -17.62
C VAL A 240 -18.01 -10.04 -18.08
N LYS A 241 -19.07 -10.65 -17.56
CA LYS A 241 -20.46 -10.25 -17.86
C LYS A 241 -20.91 -9.01 -17.09
N GLU A 242 -20.18 -8.64 -16.05
CA GLU A 242 -20.45 -7.47 -15.21
C GLU A 242 -19.65 -6.30 -15.78
N ASP A 243 -20.32 -5.29 -16.32
CA ASP A 243 -19.69 -4.14 -16.99
C ASP A 243 -18.81 -3.29 -16.06
N ASP A 244 -18.96 -3.45 -14.73
CA ASP A 244 -18.25 -2.65 -13.74
C ASP A 244 -16.92 -3.27 -13.25
N VAL A 245 -16.60 -4.50 -13.64
CA VAL A 245 -15.37 -5.18 -13.21
C VAL A 245 -14.26 -4.98 -14.22
N LYS A 246 -13.16 -4.40 -13.77
CA LYS A 246 -11.97 -4.15 -14.61
C LYS A 246 -10.68 -4.12 -13.81
N TYR A 247 -9.57 -4.37 -14.47
CA TYR A 247 -8.25 -4.08 -13.93
C TYR A 247 -7.99 -2.58 -13.92
N LYS A 248 -7.51 -2.09 -12.79
CA LYS A 248 -7.02 -0.71 -12.62
C LYS A 248 -5.61 -0.75 -12.06
N ALA A 249 -4.79 0.18 -12.49
CA ALA A 249 -3.49 0.41 -11.90
C ALA A 249 -3.67 1.24 -10.62
N THR A 250 -3.09 0.77 -9.53
CA THR A 250 -2.97 1.56 -8.30
C THR A 250 -1.66 2.34 -8.39
N ASP A 251 -1.77 3.59 -8.78
CA ASP A 251 -0.61 4.47 -8.93
C ASP A 251 -0.36 5.23 -7.63
N VAL A 252 0.80 4.95 -7.04
CA VAL A 252 1.28 5.63 -5.84
C VAL A 252 1.42 7.14 -6.07
N LEU A 253 1.73 7.58 -7.31
CA LEU A 253 1.80 8.98 -7.67
C LEU A 253 0.43 9.66 -7.68
N GLU A 254 -0.59 8.98 -8.17
CA GLU A 254 -1.96 9.47 -8.13
C GLU A 254 -2.46 9.60 -6.69
N LEU A 255 -2.17 8.62 -5.85
CA LEU A 255 -2.45 8.67 -4.42
C LEU A 255 -1.71 9.83 -3.74
N ALA A 256 -0.42 10.02 -4.04
CA ALA A 256 0.37 11.15 -3.54
C ALA A 256 -0.21 12.50 -4.00
N ALA A 257 -0.64 12.60 -5.27
CA ALA A 257 -1.29 13.80 -5.81
C ALA A 257 -2.64 14.08 -5.14
N GLN A 258 -3.45 13.06 -4.86
CA GLN A 258 -4.71 13.20 -4.13
C GLN A 258 -4.49 13.68 -2.70
N ILE A 259 -3.52 13.11 -1.97
CA ILE A 259 -3.14 13.55 -0.64
C ILE A 259 -2.69 15.02 -0.68
N GLN A 260 -1.87 15.38 -1.66
CA GLN A 260 -1.38 16.75 -1.85
C GLN A 260 -2.52 17.73 -2.15
N SER A 261 -3.48 17.36 -2.99
CA SER A 261 -4.65 18.20 -3.31
C SER A 261 -5.57 18.38 -2.12
N SER A 262 -5.80 17.33 -1.34
CA SER A 262 -6.59 17.38 -0.11
C SER A 262 -5.93 18.29 0.94
N SER A 263 -4.61 18.19 1.10
CA SER A 263 -3.84 19.06 1.99
C SER A 263 -3.83 20.52 1.54
N ALA A 264 -3.77 20.78 0.23
CA ALA A 264 -3.87 22.13 -0.32
C ALA A 264 -5.26 22.76 -0.02
N THR A 265 -6.31 21.96 -0.11
CA THR A 265 -7.67 22.39 0.22
C THR A 265 -7.80 22.71 1.71
N MET A 266 -7.28 21.86 2.59
CA MET A 266 -7.24 22.14 4.04
C MET A 266 -6.43 23.39 4.37
N ASN A 267 -5.29 23.59 3.72
CA ASN A 267 -4.49 24.81 3.87
C ASN A 267 -5.29 26.07 3.51
N THR A 268 -6.00 26.04 2.40
CA THR A 268 -6.84 27.14 1.96
C THR A 268 -7.94 27.46 2.99
N GLN A 269 -8.59 26.44 3.55
CA GLN A 269 -9.59 26.60 4.62
C GLN A 269 -8.98 27.21 5.89
N LEU A 270 -7.81 26.73 6.31
CA LEU A 270 -7.11 27.27 7.48
C LEU A 270 -6.68 28.73 7.29
N ILE A 271 -6.21 29.10 6.10
CA ILE A 271 -5.87 30.50 5.75
C ILE A 271 -7.12 31.39 5.85
N TRP A 272 -8.28 30.93 5.36
CA TRP A 272 -9.54 31.68 5.48
C TRP A 272 -9.94 31.89 6.94
N ILE A 273 -9.93 30.83 7.75
CA ILE A 273 -10.27 30.89 9.18
C ILE A 273 -9.32 31.85 9.92
N ALA A 274 -8.05 31.74 9.64
CA ALA A 274 -7.03 32.58 10.26
C ALA A 274 -7.14 34.06 9.83
N SER A 275 -7.48 34.32 8.56
CA SER A 275 -7.69 35.66 8.03
C SER A 275 -8.91 36.33 8.70
N ILE A 276 -10.00 35.61 8.85
CA ILE A 276 -11.20 36.08 9.55
C ILE A 276 -10.88 36.38 11.02
N SER A 277 -10.16 35.47 11.70
CA SER A 277 -9.75 35.66 13.10
C SER A 277 -8.86 36.86 13.29
N LEU A 278 -7.95 37.13 12.34
CA LEU A 278 -7.06 38.29 12.37
C LEU A 278 -7.85 39.59 12.17
N LEU A 279 -8.82 39.61 11.28
CA LEU A 279 -9.72 40.75 11.03
C LEU A 279 -10.54 41.06 12.28
N VAL A 280 -11.16 40.06 12.90
CA VAL A 280 -11.94 40.26 14.14
C VAL A 280 -11.07 40.73 15.30
N GLY A 281 -9.86 40.12 15.45
CA GLY A 281 -8.89 40.57 16.46
C GLY A 281 -8.39 41.99 16.21
N GLY A 282 -8.14 42.37 14.95
CA GLY A 282 -7.74 43.75 14.59
C GLY A 282 -8.82 44.79 14.90
N ILE A 283 -10.09 44.49 14.62
CA ILE A 283 -11.22 45.37 14.96
C ILE A 283 -11.34 45.51 16.52
N GLY A 284 -11.14 44.39 17.25
CA GLY A 284 -11.16 44.43 18.71
C GLY A 284 -10.06 45.31 19.30
N VAL A 285 -8.84 45.22 18.78
CA VAL A 285 -7.72 46.09 19.21
C VAL A 285 -7.96 47.55 18.85
N MET A 286 -8.49 47.82 17.67
CA MET A 286 -8.83 49.17 17.21
C MET A 286 -9.89 49.81 18.12
N ASN A 287 -10.94 49.07 18.50
CA ASN A 287 -11.96 49.54 19.44
C ASN A 287 -11.38 49.88 20.80
N ILE A 288 -10.47 49.05 21.33
CA ILE A 288 -9.81 49.30 22.64
C ILE A 288 -8.91 50.55 22.54
N MET A 289 -8.17 50.71 21.47
CA MET A 289 -7.34 51.89 21.24
C MET A 289 -8.18 53.19 21.13
N LEU A 290 -9.31 53.15 20.40
CA LEU A 290 -10.22 54.29 20.28
C LEU A 290 -10.78 54.70 21.63
N VAL A 291 -11.23 53.77 22.46
CA VAL A 291 -11.70 54.03 23.81
C VAL A 291 -10.58 54.63 24.67
N SER A 292 -9.40 54.06 24.63
CA SER A 292 -8.24 54.53 25.42
C SER A 292 -7.77 55.92 25.02
N VAL A 293 -7.85 56.27 23.72
CA VAL A 293 -7.52 57.62 23.23
C VAL A 293 -8.60 58.64 23.62
N THR A 294 -9.90 58.28 23.57
CA THR A 294 -10.99 59.17 23.97
C THR A 294 -11.01 59.42 25.46
N GLU A 295 -10.65 58.44 26.32
CA GLU A 295 -10.50 58.65 27.74
C GLU A 295 -9.35 59.60 28.07
N ARG A 296 -8.19 59.46 27.44
CA ARG A 296 -7.04 60.35 27.66
C ARG A 296 -7.27 61.79 27.18
N THR A 297 -8.01 61.96 26.06
CA THR A 297 -8.38 63.30 25.59
C THR A 297 -9.38 63.99 26.49
N SER A 298 -10.24 63.24 27.20
CA SER A 298 -11.16 63.75 28.21
C SER A 298 -10.47 64.19 29.51
N GLU A 299 -9.29 63.64 29.83
CA GLU A 299 -8.50 64.03 31.01
C GLU A 299 -7.64 65.28 30.81
N ILE A 300 -7.42 65.72 29.55
CA ILE A 300 -6.54 66.85 29.21
C ILE A 300 -7.36 68.10 28.84
N GLY A 301 -8.67 68.01 28.66
CA GLY A 301 -9.59 69.11 28.34
C GLY A 301 -10.40 69.49 29.58
#